data_feef988a886a6e197cd194bf39fd3779
#
_entry.id   feef988a886a6e197cd194bf39fd3779
#
_cell.length_a   1.000
_cell.length_b   1.000
_cell.length_c   1.000
_cell.angle_alpha   90.00
_cell.angle_beta   90.00
_cell.angle_gamma   90.00
#
_symmetry.space_group_name_H-M   'P 1'
#
loop_
_entity.id
_entity.type
_entity.pdbx_description
1 polymer ?
#
loop_
_entity_poly.entity_id
_entity_poly.type
_entity_poly.pdbx_seq_one_letter_code
_entity_poly.pdbx_strand_id
1 'polypeptide(L)'
;MKEKILELLSDENYLERSIDLIATKLNCNKSDKFVNLVKLMNELEDEGKVVRNKYNHYYLPNQFGMILGTLTINKRGFGFVVVEDQEKDIFISPDDLKDAFNKDTVLVELKKHSDEERPEGRVIRVIKRGQTRLVGEIKKGKRDCFVDVDDPMFLSLIHI
;
A
#
# COMPACT_ATOMS: atom_id res chain seq x y z
N MET A 1 -7.98 19.11 -7.61
CA MET A 1 -6.55 19.02 -8.02
C MET A 1 -6.06 17.58 -8.03
N LYS A 2 -6.23 16.78 -6.97
CA LYS A 2 -5.85 15.34 -6.94
C LYS A 2 -6.42 14.56 -8.13
N GLU A 3 -7.69 14.74 -8.45
CA GLU A 3 -8.35 14.08 -9.59
C GLU A 3 -7.68 14.40 -10.93
N LYS A 4 -7.32 15.66 -11.15
CA LYS A 4 -6.61 16.08 -12.36
C LYS A 4 -5.22 15.47 -12.49
N ILE A 5 -4.52 15.27 -11.37
CA ILE A 5 -3.22 14.58 -11.33
C ILE A 5 -3.39 13.12 -11.73
N LEU A 6 -4.37 12.45 -11.13
CA LEU A 6 -4.64 11.03 -11.41
C LEU A 6 -5.10 10.82 -12.86
N GLU A 7 -5.95 11.69 -13.35
CA GLU A 7 -6.40 11.69 -14.76
C GLU A 7 -5.22 11.86 -15.72
N LEU A 8 -4.34 12.84 -15.46
CA LEU A 8 -3.14 13.06 -16.25
C LEU A 8 -2.20 11.84 -16.26
N LEU A 9 -1.98 11.25 -15.09
CA LEU A 9 -1.11 10.08 -14.95
C LEU A 9 -1.75 8.80 -15.53
N SER A 10 -3.06 8.74 -15.65
CA SER A 10 -3.77 7.60 -16.26
C SER A 10 -3.65 7.58 -17.79
N ASP A 11 -3.33 8.71 -18.42
CA ASP A 11 -3.08 8.75 -19.84
C ASP A 11 -1.79 8.03 -20.19
N GLU A 12 -1.91 6.91 -20.90
CA GLU A 12 -0.77 6.09 -21.33
C GLU A 12 0.17 6.83 -22.30
N ASN A 13 -0.35 7.82 -23.03
CA ASN A 13 0.43 8.64 -23.95
C ASN A 13 1.21 9.75 -23.24
N TYR A 14 0.90 10.03 -21.96
CA TYR A 14 1.61 11.04 -21.20
C TYR A 14 2.92 10.48 -20.65
N LEU A 15 4.04 10.87 -21.23
CA LEU A 15 5.38 10.36 -20.91
C LEU A 15 6.17 11.28 -19.95
N GLU A 16 5.74 12.51 -19.80
CA GLU A 16 6.42 13.56 -19.02
C GLU A 16 6.08 13.47 -17.52
N ARG A 17 6.70 12.52 -16.81
CA ARG A 17 6.28 12.07 -15.48
C ARG A 17 7.09 12.64 -14.31
N SER A 18 8.00 13.59 -14.56
CA SER A 18 8.71 14.30 -13.51
C SER A 18 7.81 15.40 -12.89
N ILE A 19 8.10 15.79 -11.64
CA ILE A 19 7.29 16.79 -10.93
C ILE A 19 7.25 18.14 -11.67
N ASP A 20 8.36 18.55 -12.28
CA ASP A 20 8.46 19.81 -13.00
C ASP A 20 7.60 19.82 -14.28
N LEU A 21 7.59 18.72 -15.00
CA LEU A 21 6.80 18.56 -16.22
C LEU A 21 5.30 18.42 -15.89
N ILE A 22 4.96 17.73 -14.83
CA ILE A 22 3.59 17.67 -14.31
C ILE A 22 3.12 19.07 -13.89
N ALA A 23 3.99 19.83 -13.20
CA ALA A 23 3.70 21.20 -12.80
C ALA A 23 3.45 22.11 -14.02
N THR A 24 4.25 21.96 -15.07
CA THR A 24 4.09 22.70 -16.31
C THR A 24 2.76 22.37 -16.99
N LYS A 25 2.42 21.10 -17.07
CA LYS A 25 1.17 20.63 -17.69
C LYS A 25 -0.08 21.12 -16.95
N LEU A 26 0.01 21.18 -15.61
CA LEU A 26 -1.10 21.63 -14.75
C LEU A 26 -1.09 23.16 -14.48
N ASN A 27 -0.20 23.91 -15.11
CA ASN A 27 -0.02 25.34 -14.87
C ASN A 27 0.27 25.69 -13.39
N CYS A 28 1.08 24.88 -12.75
CA CYS A 28 1.46 24.98 -11.33
C CYS A 28 2.92 25.43 -11.12
N ASN A 29 3.52 26.14 -12.08
CA ASN A 29 4.93 26.58 -12.03
C ASN A 29 5.22 27.73 -11.07
N LYS A 30 4.19 28.43 -10.59
CA LYS A 30 4.36 29.52 -9.61
C LYS A 30 4.59 28.94 -8.22
N SER A 31 5.47 29.57 -7.42
CA SER A 31 5.93 29.09 -6.12
C SER A 31 4.84 28.48 -5.25
N ASP A 32 3.75 29.18 -5.00
CA ASP A 32 2.68 28.71 -4.11
C ASP A 32 1.93 27.50 -4.69
N LYS A 33 1.69 27.52 -5.99
CA LYS A 33 1.02 26.42 -6.69
C LYS A 33 1.93 25.19 -6.79
N PHE A 34 3.22 25.39 -6.99
CA PHE A 34 4.21 24.32 -7.04
C PHE A 34 4.34 23.63 -5.69
N VAL A 35 4.45 24.39 -4.60
CA VAL A 35 4.49 23.82 -3.23
C VAL A 35 3.23 23.03 -2.93
N ASN A 36 2.06 23.52 -3.32
CA ASN A 36 0.80 22.79 -3.19
C ASN A 36 0.79 21.48 -4.01
N LEU A 37 1.30 21.52 -5.24
CA LEU A 37 1.41 20.33 -6.07
C LEU A 37 2.30 19.28 -5.41
N VAL A 38 3.47 19.67 -4.89
CA VAL A 38 4.38 18.77 -4.20
C VAL A 38 3.71 18.13 -2.98
N LYS A 39 2.98 18.91 -2.17
CA LYS A 39 2.21 18.37 -1.04
C LYS A 39 1.17 17.35 -1.48
N LEU A 40 0.41 17.66 -2.51
CA LEU A 40 -0.61 16.76 -3.06
C LEU A 40 0.00 15.46 -3.62
N MET A 41 1.16 15.56 -4.28
CA MET A 41 1.88 14.40 -4.78
C MET A 41 2.36 13.49 -3.64
N ASN A 42 2.89 14.08 -2.57
CA ASN A 42 3.30 13.34 -1.37
C ASN A 42 2.09 12.66 -0.69
N GLU A 43 0.97 13.35 -0.57
CA GLU A 43 -0.26 12.77 -0.04
C GLU A 43 -0.76 11.58 -0.88
N LEU A 44 -0.76 11.72 -2.21
CA LEU A 44 -1.15 10.64 -3.13
C LEU A 44 -0.19 9.45 -3.05
N GLU A 45 1.10 9.69 -2.85
CA GLU A 45 2.10 8.64 -2.63
C GLU A 45 1.87 7.92 -1.30
N ASP A 46 1.61 8.66 -0.22
CA ASP A 46 1.28 8.11 1.10
C ASP A 46 -0.05 7.32 1.09
N GLU A 47 -1.03 7.76 0.30
CA GLU A 47 -2.29 7.05 0.09
C GLU A 47 -2.15 5.82 -0.83
N GLY A 48 -0.98 5.59 -1.42
CA GLY A 48 -0.73 4.50 -2.35
C GLY A 48 -1.40 4.63 -3.71
N LYS A 49 -1.91 5.79 -4.04
CA LYS A 49 -2.57 6.09 -5.32
C LYS A 49 -1.58 6.43 -6.44
N VAL A 50 -0.38 6.85 -6.06
CA VAL A 50 0.71 7.18 -6.96
C VAL A 50 1.98 6.52 -6.42
N VAL A 51 2.80 6.00 -7.31
CA VAL A 51 4.12 5.43 -7.00
C VAL A 51 5.20 6.18 -7.75
N ARG A 52 6.38 6.24 -7.18
CA ARG A 52 7.55 6.93 -7.75
C ARG A 52 8.66 5.92 -8.03
N ASN A 53 9.24 5.98 -9.21
CA ASN A 53 10.38 5.16 -9.56
C ASN A 53 11.70 5.77 -9.06
N LYS A 54 12.81 5.07 -9.26
CA LYS A 54 14.17 5.52 -8.88
C LYS A 54 14.64 6.82 -9.56
N TYR A 55 13.98 7.22 -10.64
CA TYR A 55 14.29 8.45 -11.38
C TYR A 55 13.38 9.61 -10.99
N ASN A 56 12.59 9.48 -9.92
CA ASN A 56 11.61 10.46 -9.46
C ASN A 56 10.50 10.75 -10.48
N HIS A 57 10.13 9.76 -11.27
CA HIS A 57 8.96 9.81 -12.15
C HIS A 57 7.76 9.16 -11.46
N TYR A 58 6.60 9.76 -11.63
CA TYR A 58 5.34 9.35 -10.98
C TYR A 58 4.47 8.52 -11.92
N TYR A 59 3.89 7.46 -11.39
CA TYR A 59 3.03 6.52 -12.11
C TYR A 59 1.87 6.09 -11.23
N LEU A 60 0.83 5.56 -11.85
CA LEU A 60 -0.20 4.84 -11.11
C LEU A 60 0.29 3.41 -10.79
N PRO A 61 -0.11 2.83 -9.65
CA PRO A 61 0.33 1.48 -9.26
C PRO A 61 0.07 0.41 -10.33
N ASN A 62 -1.08 0.45 -10.99
CA ASN A 62 -1.44 -0.50 -12.05
C ASN A 62 -0.48 -0.49 -13.24
N GLN A 63 0.19 0.62 -13.50
CA GLN A 63 1.19 0.74 -14.57
C GLN A 63 2.47 -0.06 -14.27
N PHE A 64 2.66 -0.48 -13.01
CA PHE A 64 3.74 -1.37 -12.57
C PHE A 64 3.25 -2.75 -12.15
N GLY A 65 2.02 -3.12 -12.47
CA GLY A 65 1.42 -4.36 -12.00
C GLY A 65 1.19 -4.41 -10.49
N MET A 66 1.12 -3.26 -9.85
CA MET A 66 0.80 -3.12 -8.42
C MET A 66 -0.68 -2.83 -8.24
N ILE A 67 -1.26 -3.35 -7.16
CA ILE A 67 -2.68 -3.20 -6.85
C ILE A 67 -2.82 -2.80 -5.38
N LEU A 68 -3.70 -1.83 -5.13
CA LEU A 68 -4.07 -1.40 -3.79
C LEU A 68 -5.28 -2.19 -3.33
N GLY A 69 -5.23 -2.74 -2.14
CA GLY A 69 -6.36 -3.49 -1.57
C GLY A 69 -6.27 -3.65 -0.06
N THR A 70 -7.29 -4.27 0.51
CA THR A 70 -7.39 -4.54 1.95
C THR A 70 -7.00 -5.99 2.23
N LEU A 71 -6.03 -6.18 3.13
CA LEU A 71 -5.53 -7.49 3.51
C LEU A 71 -6.45 -8.13 4.57
N THR A 72 -6.81 -9.37 4.34
CA THR A 72 -7.43 -10.26 5.32
C THR A 72 -6.54 -11.47 5.55
N ILE A 73 -6.22 -11.76 6.78
CA ILE A 73 -5.39 -12.92 7.15
C ILE A 73 -6.26 -13.96 7.85
N ASN A 74 -6.21 -15.20 7.40
CA ASN A 74 -6.93 -16.29 8.04
C ASN A 74 -6.15 -16.87 9.23
N LYS A 75 -6.77 -17.79 9.98
CA LYS A 75 -6.17 -18.43 11.15
C LYS A 75 -4.91 -19.27 10.84
N ARG A 76 -4.74 -19.68 9.57
CA ARG A 76 -3.56 -20.44 9.11
C ARG A 76 -2.38 -19.53 8.72
N GLY A 77 -2.56 -18.21 8.76
CA GLY A 77 -1.55 -17.24 8.39
C GLY A 77 -1.50 -16.91 6.88
N PHE A 78 -2.46 -17.38 6.08
CA PHE A 78 -2.58 -16.99 4.67
C PHE A 78 -3.31 -15.67 4.54
N GLY A 79 -2.82 -14.82 3.66
CA GLY A 79 -3.42 -13.54 3.35
C GLY A 79 -4.26 -13.57 2.07
N PHE A 80 -5.30 -12.76 2.06
CA PHE A 80 -6.13 -12.47 0.89
C PHE A 80 -6.31 -10.98 0.78
N VAL A 81 -5.99 -10.41 -0.37
CA VAL A 81 -6.18 -8.99 -0.62
C VAL A 81 -7.46 -8.79 -1.43
N VAL A 82 -8.41 -8.12 -0.81
CA VAL A 82 -9.67 -7.73 -1.44
C VAL A 82 -9.44 -6.42 -2.18
N VAL A 83 -9.68 -6.43 -3.48
CA VAL A 83 -9.53 -5.28 -4.36
C VAL A 83 -10.90 -4.76 -4.73
N GLU A 84 -11.09 -3.46 -4.59
CA GLU A 84 -12.30 -2.78 -5.04
C GLU A 84 -12.49 -3.01 -6.55
N ASP A 85 -13.71 -3.28 -6.99
CA ASP A 85 -14.06 -3.56 -8.39
C ASP A 85 -13.47 -4.86 -9.00
N GLN A 86 -12.91 -5.75 -8.18
CA GLN A 86 -12.48 -7.08 -8.62
C GLN A 86 -13.24 -8.19 -7.90
N GLU A 87 -13.66 -9.20 -8.63
CA GLU A 87 -14.39 -10.33 -8.06
C GLU A 87 -13.50 -11.32 -7.30
N LYS A 88 -12.22 -11.36 -7.65
CA LYS A 88 -11.28 -12.33 -7.10
C LYS A 88 -10.28 -11.68 -6.16
N ASP A 89 -10.10 -12.29 -5.00
CA ASP A 89 -9.09 -11.88 -4.04
C ASP A 89 -7.69 -12.34 -4.48
N ILE A 90 -6.68 -11.57 -4.14
CA ILE A 90 -5.28 -11.92 -4.41
C ILE A 90 -4.75 -12.71 -3.22
N PHE A 91 -4.30 -13.94 -3.46
CA PHE A 91 -3.68 -14.79 -2.45
C PHE A 91 -2.26 -14.30 -2.10
N ILE A 92 -1.97 -14.21 -0.81
CA ILE A 92 -0.66 -13.84 -0.29
C ILE A 92 -0.17 -14.97 0.62
N SER A 93 0.97 -15.57 0.30
CA SER A 93 1.57 -16.57 1.17
C SER A 93 2.12 -15.94 2.45
N PRO A 94 2.26 -16.70 3.56
CA PRO A 94 2.79 -16.14 4.81
C PRO A 94 4.15 -15.45 4.66
N ASP A 95 5.01 -15.97 3.80
CA ASP A 95 6.34 -15.39 3.53
C ASP A 95 6.29 -14.05 2.78
N ASP A 96 5.22 -13.81 2.03
CA ASP A 96 5.02 -12.61 1.23
C ASP A 96 4.20 -11.52 1.94
N LEU A 97 3.75 -11.77 3.17
CA LEU A 97 3.01 -10.78 3.99
C LEU A 97 3.91 -9.67 4.53
N LYS A 98 5.20 -9.91 4.65
CA LYS A 98 6.16 -9.00 5.29
C LYS A 98 5.68 -8.56 6.68
N ASP A 99 5.57 -7.27 6.92
CA ASP A 99 5.11 -6.66 8.17
C ASP A 99 3.62 -6.24 8.16
N ALA A 100 2.86 -6.73 7.18
CA ALA A 100 1.43 -6.46 7.08
C ALA A 100 0.62 -7.30 8.06
N PHE A 101 -0.41 -6.66 8.62
CA PHE A 101 -1.36 -7.28 9.54
C PHE A 101 -2.76 -7.35 8.96
N ASN A 102 -3.63 -8.12 9.61
CA ASN A 102 -5.03 -8.22 9.25
C ASN A 102 -5.71 -6.84 9.19
N LYS A 103 -6.52 -6.61 8.17
CA LYS A 103 -7.24 -5.36 7.87
C LYS A 103 -6.37 -4.19 7.42
N ASP A 104 -5.08 -4.37 7.22
CA ASP A 104 -4.22 -3.32 6.65
C ASP A 104 -4.58 -3.05 5.19
N THR A 105 -4.49 -1.79 4.79
CA THR A 105 -4.48 -1.42 3.37
C THR A 105 -3.06 -1.56 2.85
N VAL A 106 -2.89 -2.39 1.82
CA VAL A 106 -1.58 -2.78 1.30
C VAL A 106 -1.47 -2.54 -0.19
N LEU A 107 -0.25 -2.27 -0.63
CA LEU A 107 0.13 -2.25 -2.03
C LEU A 107 0.77 -3.61 -2.37
N VAL A 108 0.22 -4.29 -3.36
CA VAL A 108 0.57 -5.67 -3.72
C VAL A 108 1.07 -5.72 -5.16
N GLU A 109 2.15 -6.45 -5.39
CA GLU A 109 2.64 -6.79 -6.73
C GLU A 109 2.19 -8.21 -7.07
N LEU A 110 1.59 -8.39 -8.25
CA LEU A 110 1.23 -9.72 -8.74
C LEU A 110 2.48 -10.51 -9.14
N LYS A 111 2.52 -11.78 -8.78
CA LYS A 111 3.57 -12.70 -9.22
C LYS A 111 3.41 -13.01 -10.70
N LYS A 112 4.55 -13.09 -11.43
CA LYS A 112 4.58 -13.33 -12.89
C LYS A 112 3.95 -14.64 -13.34
N HIS A 113 3.89 -15.62 -12.45
CA HIS A 113 3.35 -16.95 -12.72
C HIS A 113 2.00 -17.20 -12.03
N SER A 114 1.33 -16.12 -11.60
CA SER A 114 0.01 -16.25 -11.01
C SER A 114 -1.02 -16.60 -12.09
N ASP A 115 -1.89 -17.56 -11.76
CA ASP A 115 -3.02 -17.93 -12.59
C ASP A 115 -4.09 -16.83 -12.53
N GLU A 116 -4.74 -16.52 -13.65
CA GLU A 116 -5.87 -15.57 -13.67
C GLU A 116 -7.04 -16.04 -12.79
N GLU A 117 -7.20 -17.36 -12.62
CA GLU A 117 -8.22 -17.90 -11.72
C GLU A 117 -7.86 -17.78 -10.24
N ARG A 118 -6.57 -17.83 -9.91
CA ARG A 118 -6.03 -17.72 -8.54
C ARG A 118 -4.83 -16.79 -8.51
N PRO A 119 -5.05 -15.48 -8.58
CA PRO A 119 -3.95 -14.53 -8.59
C PRO A 119 -3.19 -14.59 -7.27
N GLU A 120 -1.87 -14.70 -7.37
CA GLU A 120 -0.95 -14.60 -6.23
C GLU A 120 -0.15 -13.31 -6.30
N GLY A 121 0.11 -12.75 -5.14
CA GLY A 121 0.90 -11.54 -5.02
C GLY A 121 1.82 -11.54 -3.81
N ARG A 122 2.61 -10.48 -3.71
CA ARG A 122 3.42 -10.16 -2.54
C ARG A 122 3.12 -8.75 -2.07
N VAL A 123 3.10 -8.53 -0.78
CA VAL A 123 2.97 -7.20 -0.20
C VAL A 123 4.26 -6.42 -0.45
N ILE A 124 4.14 -5.25 -1.07
CA ILE A 124 5.26 -4.34 -1.30
C ILE A 124 5.35 -3.32 -0.16
N ARG A 125 4.22 -2.75 0.23
CA ARG A 125 4.17 -1.72 1.28
C ARG A 125 2.82 -1.72 1.98
N VAL A 126 2.83 -1.48 3.28
CA VAL A 126 1.62 -1.17 4.06
C VAL A 126 1.34 0.32 3.91
N ILE A 127 0.17 0.65 3.38
CA ILE A 127 -0.25 2.03 3.12
C ILE A 127 -0.92 2.62 4.37
N LYS A 128 -1.83 1.86 4.97
CA LYS A 128 -2.57 2.28 6.15
C LYS A 128 -2.83 1.07 7.05
N ARG A 129 -2.60 1.24 8.35
CA ARG A 129 -2.94 0.21 9.34
C ARG A 129 -4.45 0.15 9.55
N GLY A 130 -5.01 -1.05 9.44
CA GLY A 130 -6.42 -1.31 9.71
C GLY A 130 -6.73 -1.38 11.20
N GLN A 131 -5.79 -1.90 11.99
CA GLN A 131 -5.87 -1.94 13.45
C GLN A 131 -4.76 -1.08 14.04
N THR A 132 -5.14 0.01 14.73
CA THR A 132 -4.22 0.90 15.44
C THR A 132 -4.11 0.58 16.92
N ARG A 133 -5.00 -0.28 17.44
CA ARG A 133 -5.04 -0.72 18.83
C ARG A 133 -5.16 -2.23 18.89
N LEU A 134 -4.35 -2.84 19.76
CA LEU A 134 -4.41 -4.25 20.10
C LEU A 134 -4.79 -4.36 21.59
N VAL A 135 -5.71 -5.28 21.88
CA VAL A 135 -6.05 -5.64 23.25
C VAL A 135 -5.27 -6.88 23.62
N GLY A 136 -4.61 -6.86 24.78
CA GLY A 136 -3.81 -7.96 25.24
C GLY A 136 -3.52 -7.90 26.73
N GLU A 137 -2.98 -8.97 27.26
CA GLU A 137 -2.55 -9.11 28.65
C GLU A 137 -1.05 -8.83 28.75
N ILE A 138 -0.65 -8.01 29.73
CA ILE A 138 0.76 -7.75 30.02
C ILE A 138 1.31 -8.92 30.81
N LYS A 139 2.31 -9.62 30.22
CA LYS A 139 3.05 -10.70 30.88
C LYS A 139 4.44 -10.24 31.26
N LYS A 140 4.79 -10.46 32.53
CA LYS A 140 6.10 -10.15 33.08
C LYS A 140 7.06 -11.31 32.94
N GLY A 141 8.11 -11.14 32.16
CA GLY A 141 9.27 -12.04 32.17
C GLY A 141 10.28 -11.67 33.28
N LYS A 142 11.38 -12.40 33.36
CA LYS A 142 12.42 -12.15 34.37
C LYS A 142 13.12 -10.79 34.21
N ARG A 143 13.20 -10.27 32.98
CA ARG A 143 13.88 -9.02 32.63
C ARG A 143 13.04 -8.04 31.81
N ASP A 144 12.01 -8.54 31.12
CA ASP A 144 11.22 -7.80 30.15
C ASP A 144 9.74 -7.96 30.36
N CYS A 145 8.97 -7.00 29.86
CA CYS A 145 7.50 -7.08 29.82
C CYS A 145 7.05 -7.34 28.38
N PHE A 146 6.05 -8.19 28.23
CA PHE A 146 5.45 -8.53 26.93
C PHE A 146 3.95 -8.28 26.98
N VAL A 147 3.36 -7.95 25.82
CA VAL A 147 1.91 -7.95 25.63
C VAL A 147 1.52 -9.21 24.87
N ASP A 148 0.66 -10.01 25.50
CA ASP A 148 0.00 -11.14 24.85
C ASP A 148 -1.27 -10.62 24.19
N VAL A 149 -1.31 -10.65 22.88
CA VAL A 149 -2.41 -10.05 22.10
C VAL A 149 -3.58 -11.02 22.03
N ASP A 150 -4.79 -10.57 22.37
CA ASP A 150 -6.00 -11.40 22.38
C ASP A 150 -6.50 -11.77 20.96
N ASP A 151 -6.06 -11.04 19.92
CA ASP A 151 -6.42 -11.35 18.55
C ASP A 151 -5.68 -12.61 18.06
N PRO A 152 -6.38 -13.69 17.66
CA PRO A 152 -5.75 -14.94 17.20
C PRO A 152 -4.94 -14.79 15.91
N MET A 153 -5.07 -13.67 15.18
CA MET A 153 -4.25 -13.36 14.01
C MET A 153 -2.84 -12.89 14.36
N PHE A 154 -2.60 -12.53 15.61
CA PHE A 154 -1.30 -12.14 16.14
C PHE A 154 -0.76 -13.28 17.02
N LEU A 155 0.14 -14.09 16.45
CA LEU A 155 0.69 -15.28 17.12
C LEU A 155 1.91 -15.01 17.98
N SER A 156 2.42 -13.77 17.97
CA SER A 156 3.63 -13.40 18.71
C SER A 156 3.33 -12.43 19.85
N LEU A 157 4.13 -12.50 20.90
CA LEU A 157 4.15 -11.52 21.98
C LEU A 157 4.79 -10.22 21.48
N ILE A 158 4.22 -9.09 21.87
CA ILE A 158 4.78 -7.79 21.60
C ILE A 158 5.62 -7.34 22.80
N HIS A 159 6.91 -7.07 22.55
CA HIS A 159 7.84 -6.57 23.56
C HIS A 159 7.58 -5.08 23.84
N ILE A 160 7.49 -4.73 25.12
CA ILE A 160 7.29 -3.34 25.57
C ILE A 160 8.64 -2.71 25.91
#